data_4d202836b6fa444763aa39effa1d17df
#
_entry.id   4d202836b6fa444763aa39effa1d17df
#
_cell.length_a   1.000
_cell.length_b   1.000
_cell.length_c   1.000
_cell.angle_alpha   90.00
_cell.angle_beta   90.00
_cell.angle_gamma   90.00
#
_symmetry.space_group_name_H-M   'P 1'
#
loop_
_entity.id
_entity.type
_entity.pdbx_description
1 polymer ?
#
loop_
_entity_poly.entity_id
_entity_poly.type
_entity_poly.pdbx_seq_one_letter_code
_entity_poly.pdbx_strand_id
1 'polypeptide(L)'
;TPVEFEVDTHFTEFGRAHNIVINEDSGYAYVVGSNGSPFNGGPIFINIQNPTEPILEGGFGEEGYSHDAQVVTYYGPDSDYTGKEILIGSNEDKVVIADVSDKSNPVTISNIDYSNISYTHQGWFTEDLRYFIVGDELDEQFIGTNTRTLIFDFNDLDNPSLSFEYFSDNTSIDHNGY
;
A
#
# COMPACT_ATOMS: atom_id res chain seq x y z
N THR A 1 25.11 -28.46 8.41
CA THR A 1 25.94 -27.29 8.73
C THR A 1 25.02 -26.08 8.78
N PRO A 2 25.09 -25.22 9.81
CA PRO A 2 24.37 -23.95 9.79
C PRO A 2 24.76 -23.15 8.54
N VAL A 3 23.80 -22.49 7.92
CA VAL A 3 24.06 -21.53 6.85
C VAL A 3 24.41 -20.20 7.53
N GLU A 4 25.56 -19.65 7.24
CA GLU A 4 25.95 -18.32 7.67
C GLU A 4 25.74 -17.36 6.51
N PHE A 5 25.06 -16.25 6.77
CA PHE A 5 24.84 -15.18 5.79
C PHE A 5 25.75 -14.01 6.13
N GLU A 6 26.42 -13.50 5.13
CA GLU A 6 27.13 -12.21 5.22
C GLU A 6 26.18 -11.11 4.69
N VAL A 7 26.31 -9.91 5.24
CA VAL A 7 25.57 -8.74 4.78
C VAL A 7 26.27 -8.19 3.55
N ASP A 8 25.60 -8.21 2.39
CA ASP A 8 26.13 -7.66 1.15
C ASP A 8 26.09 -6.12 1.18
N THR A 9 24.98 -5.55 1.67
CA THR A 9 24.81 -4.11 1.78
C THR A 9 23.86 -3.74 2.92
N HIS A 10 23.96 -2.49 3.37
CA HIS A 10 23.04 -1.90 4.34
C HIS A 10 22.59 -0.53 3.82
N PHE A 11 21.34 -0.41 3.46
CA PHE A 11 20.73 0.85 3.02
C PHE A 11 20.39 1.73 4.24
N THR A 12 20.83 2.99 4.23
CA THR A 12 20.79 3.87 5.41
C THR A 12 19.98 5.16 5.23
N GLU A 13 19.28 5.32 4.11
CA GLU A 13 18.58 6.57 3.77
C GLU A 13 17.24 6.77 4.52
N PHE A 14 16.84 5.78 5.34
CA PHE A 14 15.72 5.91 6.27
C PHE A 14 16.01 5.18 7.59
N GLY A 15 15.31 5.55 8.67
CA GLY A 15 15.59 5.01 10.00
C GLY A 15 14.83 3.73 10.31
N ARG A 16 13.51 3.76 10.20
CA ARG A 16 12.61 2.64 10.50
C ARG A 16 11.38 2.71 9.62
N ALA A 17 10.80 1.56 9.36
CA ALA A 17 9.56 1.42 8.61
C ALA A 17 8.65 0.38 9.26
N HIS A 18 7.37 0.40 8.91
CA HIS A 18 6.42 -0.62 9.31
C HIS A 18 6.48 -1.80 8.35
N ASN A 19 6.44 -1.53 7.05
CA ASN A 19 6.45 -2.56 6.02
C ASN A 19 7.30 -2.16 4.81
N ILE A 20 7.57 -3.14 3.96
CA ILE A 20 8.21 -3.00 2.66
C ILE A 20 7.45 -3.85 1.66
N VAL A 21 7.07 -3.28 0.52
CA VAL A 21 6.45 -3.97 -0.60
C VAL A 21 7.36 -3.91 -1.81
N ILE A 22 7.34 -4.94 -2.63
CA ILE A 22 8.22 -5.06 -3.79
C ILE A 22 7.37 -5.32 -5.02
N ASN A 23 7.58 -4.53 -6.07
CA ASN A 23 7.12 -4.87 -7.40
C ASN A 23 8.28 -5.51 -8.16
N GLU A 24 8.21 -6.83 -8.30
CA GLU A 24 9.25 -7.61 -8.96
C GLU A 24 9.40 -7.27 -10.45
N ASP A 25 8.30 -6.88 -11.11
CA ASP A 25 8.30 -6.52 -12.53
C ASP A 25 9.16 -5.29 -12.81
N SER A 26 9.11 -4.29 -11.94
CA SER A 26 9.87 -3.05 -12.08
C SER A 26 11.24 -3.10 -11.40
N GLY A 27 11.41 -3.99 -10.41
CA GLY A 27 12.60 -4.05 -9.58
C GLY A 27 12.70 -2.88 -8.59
N TYR A 28 11.56 -2.46 -8.04
CA TYR A 28 11.48 -1.44 -7.00
C TYR A 28 10.91 -1.99 -5.70
N ALA A 29 11.50 -1.53 -4.60
CA ALA A 29 10.95 -1.69 -3.26
C ALA A 29 10.36 -0.36 -2.78
N TYR A 30 9.23 -0.44 -2.09
CA TYR A 30 8.49 0.69 -1.53
C TYR A 30 8.43 0.51 -0.02
N VAL A 31 9.09 1.42 0.69
CA VAL A 31 9.11 1.41 2.15
C VAL A 31 7.98 2.27 2.66
N VAL A 32 7.11 1.71 3.50
CA VAL A 32 5.92 2.36 4.06
C VAL A 32 5.93 2.33 5.60
N GLY A 33 5.09 3.15 6.21
CA GLY A 33 5.00 3.25 7.66
C GLY A 33 6.24 3.87 8.30
N SER A 34 6.92 4.80 7.62
CA SER A 34 8.12 5.47 8.12
C SER A 34 7.81 6.89 8.59
N ASN A 35 7.67 7.07 9.91
CA ASN A 35 7.49 8.40 10.51
C ASN A 35 8.70 9.35 10.32
N GLY A 36 9.84 8.83 9.89
CA GLY A 36 11.04 9.60 9.56
C GLY A 36 11.29 9.75 8.07
N SER A 37 10.29 9.40 7.24
CA SER A 37 10.38 9.54 5.79
C SER A 37 10.61 11.00 5.39
N PRO A 38 11.57 11.29 4.49
CA PRO A 38 11.73 12.63 3.90
C PRO A 38 10.54 13.05 3.03
N PHE A 39 9.62 12.11 2.75
CA PHE A 39 8.41 12.31 1.96
C PHE A 39 7.16 12.40 2.85
N ASN A 40 7.22 13.17 3.94
CA ASN A 40 6.10 13.47 4.82
C ASN A 40 5.39 12.21 5.40
N GLY A 41 6.16 11.14 5.65
CA GLY A 41 5.62 9.86 6.10
C GLY A 41 5.12 8.93 4.99
N GLY A 42 5.06 9.42 3.76
CA GLY A 42 4.66 8.64 2.59
C GLY A 42 5.74 7.66 2.11
N PRO A 43 5.40 6.82 1.12
CA PRO A 43 6.27 5.79 0.60
C PRO A 43 7.61 6.30 0.09
N ILE A 44 8.67 5.54 0.37
CA ILE A 44 10.04 5.78 -0.10
C ILE A 44 10.31 4.78 -1.22
N PHE A 45 10.80 5.24 -2.37
CA PHE A 45 11.06 4.41 -3.56
C PHE A 45 12.52 4.05 -3.67
N ILE A 46 12.82 2.76 -3.65
CA ILE A 46 14.18 2.23 -3.69
C ILE A 46 14.32 1.36 -4.93
N ASN A 47 15.24 1.73 -5.82
CA ASN A 47 15.62 0.89 -6.94
C ASN A 47 16.47 -0.28 -6.41
N ILE A 48 15.99 -1.50 -6.66
CA ILE A 48 16.65 -2.76 -6.28
C ILE A 48 16.95 -3.65 -7.51
N GLN A 49 17.00 -3.06 -8.71
CA GLN A 49 17.40 -3.80 -9.92
C GLN A 49 18.83 -4.36 -9.80
N ASN A 50 19.70 -3.68 -9.03
CA ASN A 50 20.90 -4.27 -8.47
C ASN A 50 20.71 -4.40 -6.95
N PRO A 51 20.32 -5.56 -6.42
CA PRO A 51 19.95 -5.70 -5.01
C PRO A 51 21.13 -5.54 -4.04
N THR A 52 22.38 -5.62 -4.53
CA THR A 52 23.57 -5.36 -3.73
C THR A 52 23.95 -3.88 -3.66
N GLU A 53 23.32 -3.04 -4.46
CA GLU A 53 23.54 -1.59 -4.51
C GLU A 53 22.19 -0.86 -4.63
N PRO A 54 21.30 -0.94 -3.62
CA PRO A 54 20.01 -0.27 -3.66
C PRO A 54 20.18 1.26 -3.68
N ILE A 55 19.32 1.95 -4.43
CA ILE A 55 19.40 3.40 -4.64
C ILE A 55 18.07 4.04 -4.28
N LEU A 56 18.10 5.12 -3.48
CA LEU A 56 16.94 5.98 -3.27
C LEU A 56 16.68 6.77 -4.56
N GLU A 57 15.51 6.60 -5.18
CA GLU A 57 15.14 7.33 -6.40
C GLU A 57 13.99 8.30 -6.23
N GLY A 58 13.26 8.22 -5.15
CA GLY A 58 12.16 9.13 -4.90
C GLY A 58 11.26 8.70 -3.75
N GLY A 59 10.07 9.26 -3.74
CA GLY A 59 9.02 8.95 -2.77
C GLY A 59 7.77 9.74 -3.05
N PHE A 60 6.69 9.41 -2.34
CA PHE A 60 5.39 10.01 -2.54
C PHE A 60 4.85 10.58 -1.22
N GLY A 61 4.94 11.90 -1.05
CA GLY A 61 4.57 12.58 0.19
C GLY A 61 3.32 13.45 0.10
N GLU A 62 2.66 13.51 -1.06
CA GLU A 62 1.50 14.37 -1.29
C GLU A 62 0.32 14.00 -0.39
N GLU A 63 0.09 12.68 -0.21
CA GLU A 63 -1.02 12.13 0.56
C GLU A 63 -0.67 11.84 2.03
N GLY A 64 0.53 12.22 2.47
CA GLY A 64 0.97 12.07 3.85
C GLY A 64 1.43 10.67 4.20
N TYR A 65 1.23 10.30 5.46
CA TYR A 65 1.67 9.02 5.99
C TYR A 65 0.91 7.85 5.36
N SER A 66 1.66 6.85 4.90
CA SER A 66 1.12 5.60 4.39
C SER A 66 1.56 4.47 5.32
N HIS A 67 0.61 3.81 5.98
CA HIS A 67 0.89 2.75 6.94
C HIS A 67 1.35 1.48 6.24
N ASP A 68 0.59 1.05 5.25
CA ASP A 68 0.88 -0.11 4.40
C ASP A 68 0.52 0.22 2.95
N ALA A 69 0.95 -0.62 2.01
CA ALA A 69 0.62 -0.47 0.61
C ALA A 69 0.70 -1.81 -0.14
N GLN A 70 0.09 -1.85 -1.33
CA GLN A 70 0.41 -2.79 -2.38
C GLN A 70 0.83 -2.02 -3.64
N VAL A 71 1.83 -2.51 -4.35
CA VAL A 71 2.28 -1.92 -5.62
C VAL A 71 2.29 -2.99 -6.70
N VAL A 72 1.67 -2.69 -7.83
CA VAL A 72 1.51 -3.64 -8.92
C VAL A 72 1.82 -2.99 -10.28
N THR A 73 2.31 -3.77 -11.24
CA THR A 73 2.22 -3.41 -12.65
C THR A 73 0.78 -3.71 -13.08
N TYR A 74 0.01 -2.66 -13.34
CA TYR A 74 -1.44 -2.77 -13.47
C TYR A 74 -1.87 -3.31 -14.82
N TYR A 75 -2.67 -4.39 -14.80
CA TYR A 75 -3.34 -4.98 -15.95
C TYR A 75 -4.82 -5.28 -15.63
N GLY A 76 -5.39 -4.49 -14.72
CA GLY A 76 -6.78 -4.61 -14.32
C GLY A 76 -7.76 -4.02 -15.33
N PRO A 77 -9.03 -3.85 -14.94
CA PRO A 77 -10.11 -3.47 -15.86
C PRO A 77 -10.01 -2.05 -16.41
N ASP A 78 -9.35 -1.12 -15.69
CA ASP A 78 -9.19 0.26 -16.15
C ASP A 78 -8.07 0.36 -17.20
N SER A 79 -8.47 0.49 -18.46
CA SER A 79 -7.52 0.50 -19.58
C SER A 79 -6.61 1.72 -19.65
N ASP A 80 -6.96 2.82 -18.98
CA ASP A 80 -6.20 4.08 -19.00
C ASP A 80 -4.87 3.93 -18.24
N TYR A 81 -4.80 2.95 -17.34
CA TYR A 81 -3.63 2.64 -16.53
C TYR A 81 -2.92 1.34 -16.89
N THR A 82 -3.30 0.70 -18.01
CA THR A 82 -2.67 -0.55 -18.44
C THR A 82 -1.15 -0.42 -18.57
N GLY A 83 -0.41 -1.27 -17.85
CA GLY A 83 1.07 -1.29 -17.81
C GLY A 83 1.70 -0.20 -16.95
N LYS A 84 0.91 0.63 -16.28
CA LYS A 84 1.39 1.59 -15.28
C LYS A 84 1.73 0.89 -13.98
N GLU A 85 2.61 1.47 -13.22
CA GLU A 85 2.92 1.02 -11.87
C GLU A 85 2.03 1.78 -10.88
N ILE A 86 1.09 1.05 -10.28
CA ILE A 86 0.06 1.62 -9.41
C ILE A 86 0.33 1.22 -7.97
N LEU A 87 0.40 2.22 -7.11
CA LEU A 87 0.47 2.08 -5.67
C LEU A 87 -0.92 2.30 -5.07
N ILE A 88 -1.34 1.35 -4.23
CA ILE A 88 -2.51 1.49 -3.39
C ILE A 88 -2.03 1.59 -1.95
N GLY A 89 -2.18 2.76 -1.35
CA GLY A 89 -1.75 3.05 0.02
C GLY A 89 -2.90 2.97 1.00
N SER A 90 -2.68 2.33 2.15
CA SER A 90 -3.55 2.37 3.32
C SER A 90 -3.03 3.46 4.25
N ASN A 91 -3.70 4.64 4.24
CA ASN A 91 -3.19 5.87 4.83
C ASN A 91 -3.93 6.26 6.12
N GLU A 92 -4.24 5.28 6.99
CA GLU A 92 -4.95 5.45 8.27
C GLU A 92 -6.39 5.94 8.12
N ASP A 93 -6.65 7.01 7.38
CA ASP A 93 -7.95 7.67 7.23
C ASP A 93 -8.56 7.53 5.82
N LYS A 94 -7.86 6.86 4.91
CA LYS A 94 -8.28 6.68 3.50
C LYS A 94 -7.45 5.62 2.78
N VAL A 95 -7.96 5.17 1.64
CA VAL A 95 -7.18 4.44 0.65
C VAL A 95 -6.74 5.41 -0.44
N VAL A 96 -5.46 5.40 -0.79
CA VAL A 96 -4.86 6.28 -1.81
C VAL A 96 -4.47 5.45 -3.04
N ILE A 97 -4.77 5.95 -4.22
CA ILE A 97 -4.41 5.34 -5.50
C ILE A 97 -3.48 6.31 -6.23
N ALA A 98 -2.28 5.85 -6.58
CA ALA A 98 -1.28 6.70 -7.22
C ALA A 98 -0.56 5.99 -8.37
N ASP A 99 -0.31 6.72 -9.48
CA ASP A 99 0.62 6.32 -10.54
C ASP A 99 2.05 6.68 -10.08
N VAL A 100 2.84 5.64 -9.84
CA VAL A 100 4.25 5.74 -9.41
C VAL A 100 5.21 5.26 -10.52
N SER A 101 4.75 5.21 -11.76
CA SER A 101 5.57 4.79 -12.91
C SER A 101 6.78 5.71 -13.09
N ASP A 102 6.59 7.02 -12.95
CA ASP A 102 7.68 7.99 -12.90
C ASP A 102 8.06 8.26 -11.43
N LYS A 103 9.18 7.70 -11.00
CA LYS A 103 9.66 7.80 -9.61
C LYS A 103 10.00 9.24 -9.19
N SER A 104 10.27 10.11 -10.16
CA SER A 104 10.57 11.53 -9.94
C SER A 104 9.32 12.41 -9.89
N ASN A 105 8.18 11.91 -10.38
CA ASN A 105 6.93 12.66 -10.47
C ASN A 105 5.71 11.73 -10.27
N PRO A 106 5.58 11.10 -9.09
CA PRO A 106 4.39 10.30 -8.77
C PRO A 106 3.15 11.20 -8.74
N VAL A 107 2.00 10.65 -9.13
CA VAL A 107 0.75 11.42 -9.27
C VAL A 107 -0.38 10.69 -8.54
N THR A 108 -1.11 11.39 -7.68
CA THR A 108 -2.38 10.90 -7.14
C THR A 108 -3.39 10.74 -8.27
N ILE A 109 -3.93 9.54 -8.44
CA ILE A 109 -5.07 9.28 -9.33
C ILE A 109 -6.35 9.64 -8.59
N SER A 110 -6.56 9.03 -7.44
CA SER A 110 -7.72 9.27 -6.59
C SER A 110 -7.43 8.85 -5.14
N ASN A 111 -8.37 9.16 -4.27
CA ASN A 111 -8.44 8.58 -2.94
C ASN A 111 -9.90 8.31 -2.58
N ILE A 112 -10.11 7.39 -1.66
CA ILE A 112 -11.44 7.04 -1.18
C ILE A 112 -11.43 6.87 0.33
N ASP A 113 -12.37 7.53 0.98
CA ASP A 113 -12.74 7.32 2.38
C ASP A 113 -14.02 6.47 2.47
N TYR A 114 -14.37 6.08 3.68
CA TYR A 114 -15.56 5.29 3.95
C TYR A 114 -16.11 5.61 5.35
N SER A 115 -17.33 5.20 5.61
CA SER A 115 -17.96 5.47 6.90
C SER A 115 -17.32 4.68 8.04
N ASN A 116 -17.23 5.30 9.23
CA ASN A 116 -16.72 4.66 10.43
C ASN A 116 -15.28 4.17 10.30
N ILE A 117 -14.41 4.98 9.70
CA ILE A 117 -12.97 4.71 9.67
C ILE A 117 -12.44 4.76 11.11
N SER A 118 -11.68 3.74 11.49
CA SER A 118 -10.89 3.73 12.70
C SER A 118 -9.40 3.79 12.38
N TYR A 119 -8.95 2.89 11.50
CA TYR A 119 -7.59 2.85 11.01
C TYR A 119 -7.51 2.04 9.72
N THR A 120 -7.49 2.70 8.57
CA THR A 120 -7.26 2.05 7.27
C THR A 120 -5.87 1.42 7.29
N HIS A 121 -5.81 0.10 7.55
CA HIS A 121 -4.60 -0.58 7.95
C HIS A 121 -3.86 -1.20 6.77
N GLN A 122 -4.48 -2.16 6.10
CA GLN A 122 -3.85 -2.94 5.04
C GLN A 122 -4.90 -3.42 4.05
N GLY A 123 -4.52 -3.53 2.79
CA GLY A 123 -5.39 -4.11 1.78
C GLY A 123 -4.63 -4.85 0.70
N TRP A 124 -5.37 -5.67 -0.06
CA TRP A 124 -4.81 -6.49 -1.11
C TRP A 124 -5.78 -6.63 -2.29
N PHE A 125 -5.24 -6.60 -3.51
CA PHE A 125 -6.02 -6.82 -4.72
C PHE A 125 -6.44 -8.27 -4.89
N THR A 126 -7.60 -8.47 -5.54
CA THR A 126 -7.91 -9.73 -6.22
C THR A 126 -6.97 -9.95 -7.42
N GLU A 127 -6.82 -11.20 -7.88
CA GLU A 127 -5.91 -11.55 -8.99
C GLU A 127 -6.20 -10.78 -10.30
N ASP A 128 -7.45 -10.39 -10.53
CA ASP A 128 -7.88 -9.60 -11.69
C ASP A 128 -7.67 -8.09 -11.51
N LEU A 129 -7.11 -7.66 -10.37
CA LEU A 129 -6.86 -6.26 -10.00
C LEU A 129 -8.12 -5.37 -10.05
N ARG A 130 -9.29 -5.97 -9.91
CA ARG A 130 -10.56 -5.25 -9.90
C ARG A 130 -11.01 -4.85 -8.51
N TYR A 131 -10.92 -5.79 -7.55
CA TYR A 131 -11.36 -5.50 -6.20
C TYR A 131 -10.16 -5.35 -5.28
N PHE A 132 -10.21 -4.33 -4.44
CA PHE A 132 -9.25 -4.12 -3.38
C PHE A 132 -9.93 -4.40 -2.04
N ILE A 133 -9.40 -5.34 -1.29
CA ILE A 133 -9.96 -5.84 -0.03
C ILE A 133 -9.17 -5.20 1.10
N VAL A 134 -9.85 -4.51 2.03
CA VAL A 134 -9.22 -3.70 3.09
C VAL A 134 -9.71 -4.13 4.45
N GLY A 135 -8.78 -4.24 5.40
CA GLY A 135 -9.07 -4.28 6.83
C GLY A 135 -8.97 -2.89 7.46
N ASP A 136 -9.92 -2.57 8.33
CA ASP A 136 -9.90 -1.38 9.18
C ASP A 136 -9.55 -1.82 10.61
N GLU A 137 -8.27 -1.85 10.92
CA GLU A 137 -7.80 -2.23 12.25
C GLU A 137 -8.39 -1.29 13.32
N LEU A 138 -8.80 -1.83 14.42
CA LEU A 138 -9.30 -1.13 15.61
C LEU A 138 -10.76 -0.65 15.54
N ASP A 139 -11.52 -0.88 14.49
CA ASP A 139 -12.94 -0.51 14.49
C ASP A 139 -13.76 -1.36 15.46
N GLU A 140 -13.38 -2.61 15.73
CA GLU A 140 -13.95 -3.43 16.80
C GLU A 140 -13.72 -2.80 18.17
N GLN A 141 -12.55 -2.21 18.38
CA GLN A 141 -12.18 -1.61 19.67
C GLN A 141 -12.84 -0.25 19.89
N PHE A 142 -12.82 0.62 18.88
CA PHE A 142 -13.24 2.01 19.03
C PHE A 142 -14.70 2.26 18.64
N ILE A 143 -15.24 1.47 17.72
CA ILE A 143 -16.61 1.59 17.22
C ILE A 143 -17.48 0.50 17.82
N GLY A 144 -16.92 -0.68 18.14
CA GLY A 144 -17.63 -1.82 18.73
C GLY A 144 -18.33 -2.68 17.68
N THR A 145 -17.81 -2.72 16.47
CA THR A 145 -18.28 -3.58 15.39
C THR A 145 -17.77 -5.01 15.57
N ASN A 146 -18.27 -5.94 14.77
CA ASN A 146 -17.56 -7.19 14.50
C ASN A 146 -16.47 -6.92 13.47
N THR A 147 -15.47 -7.83 13.37
CA THR A 147 -14.40 -7.74 12.37
C THR A 147 -14.97 -7.45 10.98
N ARG A 148 -14.56 -6.33 10.40
CA ARG A 148 -15.09 -5.77 9.16
C ARG A 148 -14.08 -5.86 8.04
N THR A 149 -14.51 -6.37 6.90
CA THR A 149 -13.75 -6.35 5.66
C THR A 149 -14.46 -5.48 4.64
N LEU A 150 -13.74 -4.51 4.09
CA LEU A 150 -14.23 -3.58 3.08
C LEU A 150 -13.77 -4.06 1.70
N ILE A 151 -14.66 -4.03 0.72
CA ILE A 151 -14.37 -4.45 -0.66
C ILE A 151 -14.68 -3.28 -1.58
N PHE A 152 -13.61 -2.69 -2.12
CA PHE A 152 -13.71 -1.59 -3.08
C PHE A 152 -13.66 -2.13 -4.50
N ASP A 153 -14.52 -1.60 -5.39
CA ASP A 153 -14.50 -1.85 -6.83
C ASP A 153 -13.61 -0.78 -7.49
N PHE A 154 -12.51 -1.22 -8.07
CA PHE A 154 -11.53 -0.42 -8.80
C PHE A 154 -11.63 -0.63 -10.32
N ASN A 155 -12.84 -0.86 -10.80
CA ASN A 155 -13.10 -0.91 -12.25
C ASN A 155 -12.72 0.40 -12.97
N ASP A 156 -12.73 1.50 -12.24
CA ASP A 156 -12.30 2.83 -12.64
C ASP A 156 -11.45 3.40 -11.50
N LEU A 157 -10.14 3.55 -11.72
CA LEU A 157 -9.19 4.01 -10.70
C LEU A 157 -9.34 5.50 -10.37
N ASP A 158 -9.94 6.29 -11.28
CA ASP A 158 -10.26 7.70 -11.03
C ASP A 158 -11.50 7.86 -10.14
N ASN A 159 -12.40 6.86 -10.15
CA ASN A 159 -13.66 6.88 -9.40
C ASN A 159 -13.93 5.54 -8.69
N PRO A 160 -13.05 5.13 -7.77
CA PRO A 160 -13.25 3.89 -7.01
C PRO A 160 -14.50 3.99 -6.13
N SER A 161 -15.10 2.86 -5.82
CA SER A 161 -16.30 2.84 -5.00
C SER A 161 -16.30 1.69 -3.99
N LEU A 162 -16.88 1.93 -2.80
CA LEU A 162 -17.13 0.84 -1.85
C LEU A 162 -18.24 -0.06 -2.41
N SER A 163 -17.88 -1.28 -2.75
CA SER A 163 -18.81 -2.27 -3.34
C SER A 163 -19.56 -3.06 -2.28
N PHE A 164 -18.87 -3.45 -1.21
CA PHE A 164 -19.43 -4.29 -0.17
C PHE A 164 -18.69 -4.16 1.15
N GLU A 165 -19.40 -4.33 2.26
CA GLU A 165 -18.84 -4.48 3.61
C GLU A 165 -19.26 -5.85 4.14
N TYR A 166 -18.31 -6.63 4.56
CA TYR A 166 -18.54 -7.91 5.23
C TYR A 166 -18.25 -7.77 6.70
N PHE A 167 -19.15 -8.28 7.54
CA PHE A 167 -18.95 -8.39 8.98
C PHE A 167 -18.91 -9.87 9.36
N SER A 168 -17.87 -10.29 10.05
CA SER A 168 -17.75 -11.64 10.56
C SER A 168 -18.63 -11.86 11.81
N ASP A 169 -18.70 -13.08 12.30
CA ASP A 169 -19.40 -13.41 13.55
C ASP A 169 -18.53 -13.17 14.81
N ASN A 170 -17.28 -12.73 14.65
CA ASN A 170 -16.35 -12.50 15.77
C ASN A 170 -16.03 -11.01 15.92
N THR A 171 -15.40 -10.65 17.04
CA THR A 171 -15.02 -9.30 17.41
C THR A 171 -13.50 -9.16 17.56
N SER A 172 -12.74 -10.04 16.93
CA SER A 172 -11.28 -9.97 16.94
C SER A 172 -10.83 -8.84 16.04
N ILE A 173 -9.89 -8.05 16.52
CA ILE A 173 -9.21 -7.05 15.69
C ILE A 173 -8.57 -7.76 14.51
N ASP A 174 -8.89 -7.31 13.29
CA ASP A 174 -8.20 -7.76 12.09
C ASP A 174 -6.82 -7.10 11.99
N HIS A 175 -5.95 -7.67 11.19
CA HIS A 175 -4.62 -7.12 11.03
C HIS A 175 -4.19 -7.21 9.56
N ASN A 176 -3.69 -8.35 9.10
CA ASN A 176 -3.21 -8.50 7.73
C ASN A 176 -4.00 -9.55 6.96
N GLY A 177 -4.30 -9.27 5.67
CA GLY A 177 -4.90 -10.19 4.71
C GLY A 177 -4.12 -10.19 3.38
N TYR A 178 -3.92 -11.38 2.77
CA TYR A 178 -3.20 -11.55 1.50
C TYR A 178 -3.98 -12.47 0.56
#